data_a882055171acf813d8d101c00def2f94
#
_entry.id   a882055171acf813d8d101c00def2f94
#
_cell.length_a   1.000
_cell.length_b   1.000
_cell.length_c   1.000
_cell.angle_alpha   90.00
_cell.angle_beta   90.00
_cell.angle_gamma   90.00
#
_symmetry.space_group_name_H-M   'P 1'
#
loop_
_entity.id
_entity.type
_entity.pdbx_description
1 polymer ?
#
loop_
_entity_poly.entity_id
_entity_poly.type
_entity_poly.pdbx_seq_one_letter_code
_entity_poly.pdbx_strand_id
1 'polypeptide(L)'
;SMRRPGSQGYLLMMSEKLLYEEKYDEAIEILKSCYKTHEEKGYSVAIPSIGLANAYAFMGNTELQKKYLAISAIADIQAATKEYISLWKLANLLFQEGDIKRAYTYIECSMQDATFCNARYRTQEISELLPVISRTYENKLKEEKTQMVALVILTSVLLIILLIALMFIFYQMKRLNVARKAVNTMNEELKHINSD
;
A
#
# COMPACT_ATOMS: atom_id res chain seq x y z
N SER A 1 7.46 -31.76 -27.07
CA SER A 1 8.87 -31.95 -26.72
C SER A 1 9.53 -30.58 -26.59
N MET A 2 9.96 -30.23 -25.39
CA MET A 2 10.67 -28.95 -25.07
C MET A 2 11.98 -28.71 -25.88
N ARG A 3 12.53 -29.77 -26.47
CA ARG A 3 13.85 -29.70 -27.13
C ARG A 3 13.81 -29.40 -28.65
N ARG A 4 12.63 -29.22 -29.25
CA ARG A 4 12.56 -28.87 -30.69
C ARG A 4 12.83 -27.39 -30.86
N PRO A 5 13.80 -27.01 -31.76
CA PRO A 5 14.00 -25.62 -32.13
C PRO A 5 12.65 -24.96 -32.51
N GLY A 6 12.37 -23.76 -31.97
CA GLY A 6 11.10 -23.06 -32.24
C GLY A 6 9.92 -23.45 -31.33
N SER A 7 10.02 -24.50 -30.48
CA SER A 7 8.97 -24.74 -29.46
C SER A 7 8.97 -23.66 -28.39
N GLN A 8 7.81 -23.37 -27.79
CA GLN A 8 7.70 -22.38 -26.71
C GLN A 8 8.70 -22.65 -25.56
N GLY A 9 8.82 -23.93 -25.14
CA GLY A 9 9.79 -24.31 -24.11
C GLY A 9 11.24 -24.05 -24.52
N TYR A 10 11.60 -24.27 -25.80
CA TYR A 10 12.93 -23.94 -26.31
C TYR A 10 13.19 -22.41 -26.31
N LEU A 11 12.21 -21.64 -26.74
CA LEU A 11 12.32 -20.16 -26.77
C LEU A 11 12.47 -19.58 -25.36
N LEU A 12 11.73 -20.10 -24.37
CA LEU A 12 11.88 -19.67 -22.97
C LEU A 12 13.26 -20.02 -22.41
N MET A 13 13.78 -21.23 -22.67
CA MET A 13 15.16 -21.58 -22.28
C MET A 13 16.21 -20.72 -22.98
N MET A 14 15.99 -20.40 -24.25
CA MET A 14 16.90 -19.52 -25.01
C MET A 14 16.90 -18.10 -24.46
N SER A 15 15.73 -17.57 -24.06
CA SER A 15 15.64 -16.26 -23.43
C SER A 15 16.37 -16.23 -22.08
N GLU A 16 16.30 -17.26 -21.25
CA GLU A 16 17.06 -17.37 -20.01
C GLU A 16 18.57 -17.36 -20.28
N LYS A 17 19.03 -18.10 -21.29
CA LYS A 17 20.44 -18.07 -21.70
C LYS A 17 20.88 -16.67 -22.13
N LEU A 18 20.08 -15.98 -22.94
CA LEU A 18 20.36 -14.62 -23.40
C LEU A 18 20.40 -13.62 -22.23
N LEU A 19 19.53 -13.75 -21.22
CA LEU A 19 19.58 -12.96 -19.99
C LEU A 19 20.90 -13.18 -19.24
N TYR A 20 21.38 -14.41 -19.19
CA TYR A 20 22.65 -14.74 -18.55
C TYR A 20 23.87 -14.21 -19.34
N GLU A 21 23.74 -14.12 -20.68
CA GLU A 21 24.75 -13.51 -21.59
C GLU A 21 24.63 -11.98 -21.67
N GLU A 22 23.78 -11.34 -20.85
CA GLU A 22 23.51 -9.90 -20.81
C GLU A 22 22.93 -9.32 -22.11
N LYS A 23 22.37 -10.18 -22.98
CA LYS A 23 21.70 -9.81 -24.24
C LYS A 23 20.22 -9.52 -23.99
N TYR A 24 19.94 -8.49 -23.21
CA TYR A 24 18.60 -8.22 -22.69
C TYR A 24 17.58 -7.91 -23.78
N ASP A 25 17.94 -7.13 -24.79
CA ASP A 25 17.01 -6.77 -25.87
C ASP A 25 16.56 -8.00 -26.70
N GLU A 26 17.50 -8.89 -27.02
CA GLU A 26 17.19 -10.14 -27.75
C GLU A 26 16.30 -11.05 -26.88
N ALA A 27 16.58 -11.15 -25.59
CA ALA A 27 15.75 -11.91 -24.66
C ALA A 27 14.34 -11.36 -24.57
N ILE A 28 14.18 -10.04 -24.51
CA ILE A 28 12.89 -9.35 -24.43
C ILE A 28 12.06 -9.61 -25.69
N GLU A 29 12.64 -9.58 -26.88
CA GLU A 29 11.93 -9.88 -28.13
C GLU A 29 11.39 -11.30 -28.13
N ILE A 30 12.19 -12.28 -27.74
CA ILE A 30 11.75 -13.68 -27.63
C ILE A 30 10.62 -13.80 -26.57
N LEU A 31 10.80 -13.21 -25.40
CA LEU A 31 9.82 -13.28 -24.32
C LEU A 31 8.49 -12.61 -24.68
N LYS A 32 8.52 -11.47 -25.39
CA LYS A 32 7.31 -10.82 -25.89
C LYS A 32 6.58 -11.69 -26.93
N SER A 33 7.33 -12.36 -27.81
CA SER A 33 6.74 -13.31 -28.75
C SER A 33 6.11 -14.49 -28.03
N CYS A 34 6.76 -15.03 -27.01
CA CYS A 34 6.19 -16.10 -26.17
C CYS A 34 4.95 -15.63 -25.44
N TYR A 35 4.99 -14.45 -24.83
CA TYR A 35 3.85 -13.84 -24.13
C TYR A 35 2.63 -13.75 -25.05
N LYS A 36 2.79 -13.14 -26.21
CA LYS A 36 1.71 -13.00 -27.21
C LYS A 36 1.14 -14.36 -27.64
N THR A 37 2.00 -15.33 -27.91
CA THR A 37 1.56 -16.69 -28.30
C THR A 37 0.80 -17.38 -27.17
N HIS A 38 1.20 -17.20 -25.90
CA HIS A 38 0.50 -17.75 -24.74
C HIS A 38 -0.88 -17.10 -24.58
N GLU A 39 -0.95 -15.76 -24.68
CA GLU A 39 -2.20 -15.01 -24.60
C GLU A 39 -3.20 -15.43 -25.68
N GLU A 40 -2.77 -15.51 -26.95
CA GLU A 40 -3.60 -15.90 -28.07
C GLU A 40 -4.14 -17.36 -27.99
N LYS A 41 -3.36 -18.24 -27.33
CA LYS A 41 -3.75 -19.66 -27.16
C LYS A 41 -4.45 -19.94 -25.83
N GLY A 42 -4.66 -18.93 -24.99
CA GLY A 42 -5.26 -19.10 -23.67
C GLY A 42 -4.37 -19.89 -22.69
N TYR A 43 -3.05 -19.89 -22.90
CA TYR A 43 -2.10 -20.48 -21.96
C TYR A 43 -1.74 -19.48 -20.88
N SER A 44 -1.23 -19.98 -19.72
CA SER A 44 -0.74 -19.10 -18.68
C SER A 44 0.42 -18.24 -19.18
N VAL A 45 0.30 -16.93 -19.00
CA VAL A 45 1.35 -15.96 -19.34
C VAL A 45 2.35 -15.76 -18.18
N ALA A 46 2.24 -16.51 -17.08
CA ALA A 46 3.09 -16.36 -15.90
C ALA A 46 4.59 -16.48 -16.22
N ILE A 47 4.98 -17.56 -16.92
CA ILE A 47 6.40 -17.83 -17.22
C ILE A 47 7.02 -16.76 -18.15
N PRO A 48 6.44 -16.39 -19.31
CA PRO A 48 7.02 -15.34 -20.13
C PRO A 48 7.01 -13.98 -19.40
N SER A 49 6.02 -13.72 -18.55
CA SER A 49 5.95 -12.47 -17.78
C SER A 49 7.05 -12.38 -16.71
N ILE A 50 7.34 -13.44 -15.95
CA ILE A 50 8.45 -13.42 -15.00
C ILE A 50 9.79 -13.28 -15.72
N GLY A 51 9.94 -13.86 -16.91
CA GLY A 51 11.13 -13.66 -17.75
C GLY A 51 11.30 -12.19 -18.16
N LEU A 52 10.21 -11.54 -18.63
CA LEU A 52 10.22 -10.10 -18.94
C LEU A 52 10.52 -9.24 -17.71
N ALA A 53 9.94 -9.58 -16.56
CA ALA A 53 10.24 -8.86 -15.32
C ALA A 53 11.73 -8.95 -14.94
N ASN A 54 12.34 -10.11 -15.09
CA ASN A 54 13.78 -10.29 -14.83
C ASN A 54 14.63 -9.50 -15.85
N ALA A 55 14.27 -9.52 -17.14
CA ALA A 55 14.97 -8.74 -18.16
C ALA A 55 14.95 -7.24 -17.83
N TYR A 56 13.78 -6.69 -17.51
CA TYR A 56 13.65 -5.28 -17.14
C TYR A 56 14.32 -4.94 -15.81
N ALA A 57 14.40 -5.88 -14.87
CA ALA A 57 15.17 -5.69 -13.64
C ALA A 57 16.67 -5.50 -13.94
N PHE A 58 17.27 -6.32 -14.82
CA PHE A 58 18.67 -6.18 -15.24
C PHE A 58 18.92 -4.87 -15.98
N MET A 59 17.95 -4.36 -16.73
CA MET A 59 18.03 -3.06 -17.39
C MET A 59 17.75 -1.86 -16.45
N GLY A 60 17.42 -2.09 -15.19
CA GLY A 60 17.05 -1.03 -14.23
C GLY A 60 15.69 -0.39 -14.48
N ASN A 61 14.83 -0.99 -15.32
CA ASN A 61 13.49 -0.47 -15.60
C ASN A 61 12.48 -1.01 -14.60
N THR A 62 12.42 -0.36 -13.45
CA THR A 62 11.57 -0.76 -12.30
C THR A 62 10.08 -0.77 -12.63
N GLU A 63 9.59 0.17 -13.45
CA GLU A 63 8.17 0.24 -13.81
C GLU A 63 7.72 -0.96 -14.66
N LEU A 64 8.50 -1.32 -15.65
CA LEU A 64 8.21 -2.50 -16.47
C LEU A 64 8.43 -3.80 -15.70
N GLN A 65 9.46 -3.85 -14.84
CA GLN A 65 9.67 -4.96 -13.91
C GLN A 65 8.41 -5.18 -13.04
N LYS A 66 7.94 -4.14 -12.37
CA LYS A 66 6.74 -4.19 -11.52
C LYS A 66 5.51 -4.64 -12.29
N LYS A 67 5.29 -4.07 -13.48
CA LYS A 67 4.18 -4.46 -14.36
C LYS A 67 4.18 -5.96 -14.65
N TYR A 68 5.31 -6.51 -15.09
CA TYR A 68 5.36 -7.91 -15.49
C TYR A 68 5.39 -8.88 -14.30
N LEU A 69 5.92 -8.45 -13.13
CA LEU A 69 5.77 -9.20 -11.89
C LEU A 69 4.29 -9.31 -11.49
N ALA A 70 3.54 -8.22 -11.59
CA ALA A 70 2.11 -8.23 -11.27
C ALA A 70 1.31 -9.12 -12.24
N ILE A 71 1.58 -9.05 -13.55
CA ILE A 71 0.92 -9.92 -14.55
C ILE A 71 1.22 -11.38 -14.26
N SER A 72 2.48 -11.72 -13.98
CA SER A 72 2.89 -13.09 -13.64
C SER A 72 2.18 -13.59 -12.38
N ALA A 73 2.17 -12.79 -11.29
CA ALA A 73 1.52 -13.16 -10.05
C ALA A 73 0.00 -13.37 -10.21
N ILE A 74 -0.67 -12.52 -10.99
CA ILE A 74 -2.11 -12.66 -11.29
C ILE A 74 -2.35 -13.95 -12.06
N ALA A 75 -1.54 -14.25 -13.09
CA ALA A 75 -1.68 -15.46 -13.88
C ALA A 75 -1.45 -16.74 -13.04
N ASP A 76 -0.49 -16.72 -12.12
CA ASP A 76 -0.23 -17.83 -11.19
C ASP A 76 -1.42 -18.05 -10.24
N ILE A 77 -1.96 -16.98 -9.66
CA ILE A 77 -3.13 -17.03 -8.76
C ILE A 77 -4.35 -17.58 -9.52
N GLN A 78 -4.60 -17.11 -10.74
CA GLN A 78 -5.72 -17.59 -11.57
C GLN A 78 -5.58 -19.07 -11.96
N ALA A 79 -4.36 -19.54 -12.15
CA ALA A 79 -4.06 -20.94 -12.42
C ALA A 79 -4.00 -21.82 -11.16
N ALA A 80 -4.31 -21.25 -9.98
CA ALA A 80 -4.16 -21.90 -8.67
C ALA A 80 -2.74 -22.47 -8.42
N THR A 81 -1.73 -21.87 -9.06
CA THR A 81 -0.31 -22.21 -8.84
C THR A 81 0.15 -21.54 -7.56
N LYS A 82 0.56 -22.34 -6.56
CA LYS A 82 0.94 -21.83 -5.22
C LYS A 82 2.44 -21.72 -4.98
N GLU A 83 3.23 -22.21 -5.90
CA GLU A 83 4.71 -22.22 -5.83
C GLU A 83 5.32 -21.13 -6.74
N TYR A 84 4.75 -19.93 -6.73
CA TYR A 84 5.14 -18.86 -7.61
C TYR A 84 6.21 -17.93 -7.04
N ILE A 85 7.05 -17.41 -7.94
CA ILE A 85 8.17 -16.48 -7.62
C ILE A 85 7.71 -15.02 -7.64
N SER A 86 6.73 -14.71 -8.47
CA SER A 86 6.39 -13.35 -8.88
C SER A 86 5.89 -12.50 -7.73
N LEU A 87 5.07 -13.09 -6.83
CA LEU A 87 4.42 -12.33 -5.77
C LEU A 87 5.42 -11.86 -4.69
N TRP A 88 6.35 -12.73 -4.26
CA TRP A 88 7.35 -12.30 -3.28
C TRP A 88 8.38 -11.32 -3.86
N LYS A 89 8.74 -11.47 -5.15
CA LYS A 89 9.58 -10.49 -5.84
C LYS A 89 8.87 -9.14 -5.97
N LEU A 90 7.56 -9.15 -6.26
CA LEU A 90 6.74 -7.95 -6.27
C LEU A 90 6.66 -7.32 -4.88
N ALA A 91 6.50 -8.13 -3.82
CA ALA A 91 6.52 -7.65 -2.45
C ALA A 91 7.84 -6.96 -2.09
N ASN A 92 8.97 -7.54 -2.48
CA ASN A 92 10.29 -6.94 -2.25
C ASN A 92 10.44 -5.61 -2.99
N LEU A 93 10.00 -5.53 -4.25
CA LEU A 93 10.03 -4.30 -5.03
C LEU A 93 9.17 -3.20 -4.40
N LEU A 94 7.95 -3.52 -3.99
CA LEU A 94 7.05 -2.59 -3.29
C LEU A 94 7.62 -2.12 -1.96
N PHE A 95 8.32 -3.00 -1.24
CA PHE A 95 9.03 -2.64 -0.02
C PHE A 95 10.11 -1.59 -0.26
N GLN A 96 10.91 -1.78 -1.31
CA GLN A 96 11.95 -0.81 -1.73
C GLN A 96 11.35 0.54 -2.16
N GLU A 97 10.15 0.54 -2.75
CA GLU A 97 9.40 1.75 -3.11
C GLU A 97 8.69 2.41 -1.92
N GLY A 98 8.71 1.80 -0.73
CA GLY A 98 8.06 2.33 0.49
C GLY A 98 6.57 1.98 0.61
N ASP A 99 6.01 1.15 -0.29
CA ASP A 99 4.65 0.62 -0.14
C ASP A 99 4.63 -0.58 0.81
N ILE A 100 4.86 -0.27 2.08
CA ILE A 100 5.03 -1.28 3.13
C ILE A 100 3.78 -2.14 3.31
N LYS A 101 2.59 -1.55 3.13
CA LYS A 101 1.32 -2.26 3.33
C LYS A 101 1.12 -3.37 2.30
N ARG A 102 1.28 -3.06 1.00
CA ARG A 102 1.16 -4.07 -0.06
C ARG A 102 2.31 -5.07 0.01
N ALA A 103 3.53 -4.60 0.30
CA ALA A 103 4.68 -5.48 0.48
C ALA A 103 4.43 -6.53 1.57
N TYR A 104 3.93 -6.12 2.74
CA TYR A 104 3.57 -7.03 3.83
C TYR A 104 2.50 -8.04 3.41
N THR A 105 1.41 -7.57 2.80
CA THR A 105 0.31 -8.44 2.37
C THR A 105 0.78 -9.51 1.37
N TYR A 106 1.61 -9.12 0.41
CA TYR A 106 2.07 -10.03 -0.64
C TYR A 106 3.13 -11.01 -0.16
N ILE A 107 4.06 -10.58 0.71
CA ILE A 107 5.08 -11.48 1.25
C ILE A 107 4.46 -12.51 2.20
N GLU A 108 3.47 -12.12 3.00
CA GLU A 108 2.75 -13.02 3.89
C GLU A 108 1.96 -14.06 3.10
N CYS A 109 1.23 -13.66 2.07
CA CYS A 109 0.53 -14.56 1.16
C CYS A 109 1.50 -15.56 0.51
N SER A 110 2.64 -15.07 0.00
CA SER A 110 3.67 -15.93 -0.60
C SER A 110 4.23 -16.96 0.39
N MET A 111 4.45 -16.57 1.66
CA MET A 111 4.93 -17.48 2.70
C MET A 111 3.89 -18.55 3.02
N GLN A 112 2.61 -18.17 3.14
CA GLN A 112 1.53 -19.11 3.40
C GLN A 112 1.40 -20.14 2.27
N ASP A 113 1.44 -19.72 1.02
CA ASP A 113 1.36 -20.61 -0.14
C ASP A 113 2.59 -21.50 -0.27
N ALA A 114 3.80 -20.97 -0.08
CA ALA A 114 5.04 -21.76 -0.08
C ALA A 114 5.05 -22.83 1.02
N THR A 115 4.53 -22.49 2.20
CA THR A 115 4.40 -23.41 3.33
C THR A 115 3.36 -24.50 3.03
N PHE A 116 2.21 -24.14 2.48
CA PHE A 116 1.15 -25.06 2.11
C PHE A 116 1.65 -26.11 1.08
N CYS A 117 2.44 -25.69 0.10
CA CYS A 117 3.02 -26.56 -0.92
C CYS A 117 4.27 -27.30 -0.46
N ASN A 118 4.74 -27.09 0.77
CA ASN A 118 6.02 -27.61 1.27
C ASN A 118 7.22 -27.23 0.37
N ALA A 119 7.17 -26.03 -0.22
CA ALA A 119 8.19 -25.50 -1.13
C ALA A 119 9.40 -24.96 -0.34
N ARG A 120 10.26 -25.87 0.19
CA ARG A 120 11.35 -25.54 1.12
C ARG A 120 12.27 -24.44 0.64
N TYR A 121 12.67 -24.48 -0.63
CA TYR A 121 13.56 -23.46 -1.21
C TYR A 121 12.88 -22.08 -1.20
N ARG A 122 11.63 -22.04 -1.58
CA ARG A 122 10.84 -20.79 -1.61
C ARG A 122 10.61 -20.25 -0.19
N THR A 123 10.26 -21.10 0.73
CA THR A 123 10.11 -20.74 2.15
C THR A 123 11.40 -20.13 2.71
N GLN A 124 12.57 -20.68 2.34
CA GLN A 124 13.85 -20.13 2.74
C GLN A 124 14.09 -18.73 2.17
N GLU A 125 13.87 -18.50 0.85
CA GLU A 125 14.04 -17.20 0.23
C GLU A 125 13.15 -16.13 0.89
N ILE A 126 11.89 -16.45 1.17
CA ILE A 126 10.93 -15.52 1.76
C ILE A 126 11.26 -15.29 3.25
N SER A 127 11.76 -16.28 3.97
CA SER A 127 12.05 -16.19 5.41
C SER A 127 13.11 -15.15 5.77
N GLU A 128 13.94 -14.73 4.84
CA GLU A 128 14.93 -13.67 5.04
C GLU A 128 14.29 -12.27 4.98
N LEU A 129 13.31 -12.09 4.11
CA LEU A 129 12.65 -10.79 3.87
C LEU A 129 11.44 -10.56 4.77
N LEU A 130 10.67 -11.60 5.06
CA LEU A 130 9.43 -11.50 5.83
C LEU A 130 9.59 -10.80 7.19
N PRO A 131 10.61 -11.11 8.02
CA PRO A 131 10.76 -10.44 9.32
C PRO A 131 11.05 -8.94 9.18
N VAL A 132 11.80 -8.55 8.16
CA VAL A 132 12.15 -7.15 7.90
C VAL A 132 10.91 -6.36 7.50
N ILE A 133 10.15 -6.88 6.55
CA ILE A 133 8.92 -6.25 6.05
C ILE A 133 7.86 -6.20 7.16
N SER A 134 7.67 -7.29 7.91
CA SER A 134 6.71 -7.36 9.01
C SER A 134 7.02 -6.36 10.12
N ARG A 135 8.28 -6.29 10.55
CA ARG A 135 8.69 -5.32 11.57
C ARG A 135 8.51 -3.87 11.12
N THR A 136 8.82 -3.59 9.85
CA THR A 136 8.62 -2.23 9.30
C THR A 136 7.13 -1.89 9.24
N TYR A 137 6.28 -2.84 8.85
CA TYR A 137 4.83 -2.67 8.84
C TYR A 137 4.26 -2.43 10.25
N GLU A 138 4.67 -3.24 11.24
CA GLU A 138 4.24 -3.06 12.63
C GLU A 138 4.65 -1.71 13.21
N ASN A 139 5.87 -1.25 12.92
CA ASN A 139 6.34 0.05 13.37
C ASN A 139 5.51 1.18 12.75
N LYS A 140 5.21 1.10 11.45
CA LYS A 140 4.36 2.07 10.76
C LYS A 140 2.96 2.11 11.36
N LEU A 141 2.36 0.96 11.67
CA LEU A 141 1.05 0.90 12.35
C LEU A 141 1.08 1.53 13.74
N LYS A 142 2.17 1.33 14.50
CA LYS A 142 2.33 1.97 15.83
C LYS A 142 2.44 3.48 15.70
N GLU A 143 3.19 3.98 14.73
CA GLU A 143 3.32 5.42 14.46
C GLU A 143 1.96 6.03 14.07
N GLU A 144 1.24 5.43 13.12
CA GLU A 144 -0.09 5.88 12.70
C GLU A 144 -1.07 5.90 13.88
N LYS A 145 -1.08 4.86 14.73
CA LYS A 145 -1.89 4.79 15.93
C LYS A 145 -1.54 5.89 16.93
N THR A 146 -0.26 6.15 17.15
CA THR A 146 0.20 7.19 18.07
C THR A 146 -0.20 8.58 17.57
N GLN A 147 -0.06 8.85 16.27
CA GLN A 147 -0.51 10.11 15.66
C GLN A 147 -2.03 10.29 15.80
N MET A 148 -2.79 9.24 15.58
CA MET A 148 -4.26 9.27 15.72
C MET A 148 -4.68 9.58 17.17
N VAL A 149 -4.05 8.95 18.15
CA VAL A 149 -4.30 9.21 19.58
C VAL A 149 -3.94 10.66 19.94
N ALA A 150 -2.80 11.16 19.49
CA ALA A 150 -2.37 12.55 19.73
C ALA A 150 -3.38 13.55 19.15
N LEU A 151 -3.91 13.29 17.95
CA LEU A 151 -4.92 14.12 17.30
C LEU A 151 -6.24 14.12 18.07
N VAL A 152 -6.68 12.97 18.57
CA VAL A 152 -7.89 12.86 19.40
C VAL A 152 -7.74 13.63 20.72
N ILE A 153 -6.56 13.55 21.36
CA ILE A 153 -6.29 14.32 22.59
C ILE A 153 -6.33 15.82 22.29
N LEU A 154 -5.68 16.28 21.22
CA LEU A 154 -5.65 17.68 20.84
C LEU A 154 -7.05 18.24 20.57
N THR A 155 -7.87 17.52 19.80
CA THR A 155 -9.25 17.93 19.51
C THR A 155 -10.11 17.95 20.76
N SER A 156 -9.93 17.01 21.69
CA SER A 156 -10.65 17.00 22.97
C SER A 156 -10.31 18.20 23.85
N VAL A 157 -9.02 18.57 23.92
CA VAL A 157 -8.58 19.77 24.67
C VAL A 157 -9.18 21.05 24.07
N LEU A 158 -9.18 21.19 22.74
CA LEU A 158 -9.79 22.33 22.05
C LEU A 158 -11.29 22.46 22.36
N LEU A 159 -12.02 21.33 22.35
CA LEU A 159 -13.45 21.32 22.70
C LEU A 159 -13.68 21.78 24.14
N ILE A 160 -12.87 21.35 25.10
CA ILE A 160 -12.98 21.76 26.50
C ILE A 160 -12.77 23.28 26.61
N ILE A 161 -11.75 23.83 25.95
CA ILE A 161 -11.46 25.26 25.94
C ILE A 161 -12.66 26.06 25.37
N LEU A 162 -13.22 25.57 24.26
CA LEU A 162 -14.41 26.18 23.64
C LEU A 162 -15.61 26.21 24.60
N LEU A 163 -15.87 25.10 25.30
CA LEU A 163 -16.95 25.03 26.29
C LEU A 163 -16.75 26.01 27.44
N ILE A 164 -15.52 26.14 27.96
CA ILE A 164 -15.17 27.11 29.01
C ILE A 164 -15.41 28.53 28.49
N ALA A 165 -14.98 28.86 27.27
CA ALA A 165 -15.20 30.18 26.67
C ALA A 165 -16.69 30.49 26.50
N LEU A 166 -17.50 29.55 26.04
CA LEU A 166 -18.94 29.70 25.92
C LEU A 166 -19.62 29.92 27.29
N MET A 167 -19.24 29.18 28.32
CA MET A 167 -19.73 29.40 29.69
C MET A 167 -19.37 30.79 30.20
N PHE A 168 -18.15 31.25 29.94
CA PHE A 168 -17.71 32.60 30.34
C PHE A 168 -18.53 33.70 29.64
N ILE A 169 -18.74 33.57 28.32
CA ILE A 169 -19.59 34.50 27.56
C ILE A 169 -21.01 34.51 28.12
N PHE A 170 -21.60 33.34 28.38
CA PHE A 170 -22.94 33.23 28.93
C PHE A 170 -23.03 33.89 30.31
N TYR A 171 -22.04 33.71 31.16
CA TYR A 171 -21.97 34.36 32.47
C TYR A 171 -21.88 35.91 32.33
N GLN A 172 -21.09 36.43 31.44
CA GLN A 172 -20.96 37.86 31.18
C GLN A 172 -22.28 38.44 30.63
N MET A 173 -22.93 37.76 29.71
CA MET A 173 -24.24 38.15 29.19
C MET A 173 -25.30 38.24 30.29
N LYS A 174 -25.31 37.28 31.21
CA LYS A 174 -26.22 37.29 32.36
C LYS A 174 -25.99 38.49 33.27
N ARG A 175 -24.72 38.81 33.59
CA ARG A 175 -24.37 40.00 34.38
C ARG A 175 -24.80 41.31 33.70
N LEU A 176 -24.54 41.40 32.39
CA LEU A 176 -24.89 42.57 31.57
C LEU A 176 -26.43 42.80 31.54
N ASN A 177 -27.21 41.71 31.40
CA ASN A 177 -28.65 41.76 31.40
C ASN A 177 -29.22 42.24 32.74
N VAL A 178 -28.63 41.80 33.87
CA VAL A 178 -29.02 42.26 35.22
C VAL A 178 -28.72 43.76 35.38
N ALA A 179 -27.52 44.22 35.00
CA ALA A 179 -27.14 45.62 35.05
C ALA A 179 -28.03 46.49 34.15
N ARG A 180 -28.36 46.01 32.95
CA ARG A 180 -29.25 46.74 32.02
C ARG A 180 -30.67 46.88 32.55
N LYS A 181 -31.20 45.85 33.21
CA LYS A 181 -32.51 45.93 33.90
C LYS A 181 -32.50 46.95 35.02
N ALA A 182 -31.43 46.98 35.86
CA ALA A 182 -31.32 47.96 36.96
C ALA A 182 -31.25 49.41 36.44
N VAL A 183 -30.50 49.66 35.36
CA VAL A 183 -30.46 50.99 34.72
C VAL A 183 -31.78 51.40 34.12
N ASN A 184 -32.50 50.47 33.49
CA ASN A 184 -33.83 50.79 32.93
C ASN A 184 -34.87 51.13 34.05
N THR A 185 -34.85 50.37 35.15
CA THR A 185 -35.76 50.69 36.31
C THR A 185 -35.43 52.07 36.89
N MET A 186 -34.16 52.39 37.09
CA MET A 186 -33.73 53.70 37.56
C MET A 186 -34.11 54.86 36.63
N ASN A 187 -34.02 54.62 35.31
CA ASN A 187 -34.48 55.59 34.30
C ASN A 187 -36.00 55.80 34.31
N GLU A 188 -36.78 54.77 34.56
CA GLU A 188 -38.24 54.91 34.71
C GLU A 188 -38.63 55.65 35.99
N GLU A 189 -37.97 55.36 37.12
CA GLU A 189 -38.15 56.13 38.37
C GLU A 189 -37.79 57.61 38.21
N LEU A 190 -36.65 57.93 37.55
CA LEU A 190 -36.27 59.30 37.23
C LEU A 190 -37.25 60.06 36.34
N LYS A 191 -37.85 59.36 35.38
CA LYS A 191 -38.91 59.94 34.53
C LYS A 191 -40.18 60.24 35.32
N HIS A 192 -40.51 59.40 36.27
CA HIS A 192 -41.71 59.63 37.11
C HIS A 192 -41.52 60.82 38.06
N ILE A 193 -40.37 61.00 38.64
CA ILE A 193 -39.99 62.11 39.52
C ILE A 193 -39.93 63.44 38.75
N ASN A 194 -39.57 63.47 37.48
CA ASN A 194 -39.50 64.69 36.63
C ASN A 194 -40.85 65.07 36.00
N SER A 195 -41.90 64.27 36.14
CA SER A 195 -43.23 64.52 35.57
C SER A 195 -44.28 65.05 36.58
N ASP A 196 -43.90 65.07 37.85
CA ASP A 196 -44.61 65.73 38.94
C ASP A 196 -44.00 67.13 39.23
#